data_6ed54bbb0a1f6e0698fff21a6e6bfed9
#
_entry.id   6ed54bbb0a1f6e0698fff21a6e6bfed9
#
_cell.length_a   1.000
_cell.length_b   1.000
_cell.length_c   1.000
_cell.angle_alpha   90.00
_cell.angle_beta   90.00
_cell.angle_gamma   90.00
#
_symmetry.space_group_name_H-M   'P 1'
#
loop_
_entity.id
_entity.type
_entity.pdbx_description
1 polymer ?
#
loop_
_entity_poly.entity_id
_entity_poly.type
_entity_poly.pdbx_seq_one_letter_code
_entity_poly.pdbx_strand_id
1 'polypeptide(L)'
;MMTKLVITKADGVAKVLIKNPPVNILTIDLINEINAFILSLKDDRETKAVVFESFHEAFFIAHLDLHVINGSQGGQAASIEFNHMIANIKAMKQLSIAVVDGVARGGGNEFVMACDLAYGTENSAFAQPELFVNIPTGGQGAVQFARRLGKGKALQALLTGADFTAQQAEALNIITGFVPKAQLPAFLEQLLALVSAWEVRDIVMYKEIIAASIKDEAVGAELE
;
A
#
# COMPACT_ATOMS: atom_id res chain seq x y z
N MET A 1 8.06 -14.07 20.30
CA MET A 1 7.02 -13.98 19.26
C MET A 1 7.65 -14.32 17.92
N MET A 2 6.97 -15.05 17.04
CA MET A 2 7.44 -15.20 15.66
C MET A 2 7.29 -13.86 14.95
N THR A 3 8.32 -13.39 14.24
CA THR A 3 8.24 -12.19 13.41
C THR A 3 7.25 -12.41 12.26
N LYS A 4 6.44 -11.39 11.99
CA LYS A 4 5.44 -11.40 10.91
C LYS A 4 6.00 -10.84 9.60
N LEU A 5 7.24 -10.36 9.62
CA LEU A 5 7.98 -9.90 8.46
C LEU A 5 9.23 -10.76 8.27
N VAL A 6 9.47 -11.19 7.05
CA VAL A 6 10.76 -11.74 6.62
C VAL A 6 11.42 -10.71 5.72
N ILE A 7 12.55 -10.15 6.17
CA ILE A 7 13.21 -9.05 5.48
C ILE A 7 14.57 -9.53 4.96
N THR A 8 14.82 -9.28 3.69
CA THR A 8 16.12 -9.49 3.05
C THR A 8 16.59 -8.21 2.39
N LYS A 9 17.87 -7.87 2.52
CA LYS A 9 18.45 -6.68 1.88
C LYS A 9 19.60 -7.11 0.97
N ALA A 10 19.55 -6.67 -0.27
CA ALA A 10 20.62 -6.87 -1.26
C ALA A 10 20.54 -5.75 -2.31
N ASP A 11 21.66 -5.31 -2.82
CA ASP A 11 21.81 -4.41 -3.97
C ASP A 11 20.94 -3.13 -3.87
N GLY A 12 20.86 -2.55 -2.67
CA GLY A 12 20.04 -1.35 -2.43
C GLY A 12 18.54 -1.60 -2.32
N VAL A 13 18.09 -2.85 -2.27
CA VAL A 13 16.68 -3.25 -2.17
C VAL A 13 16.42 -3.99 -0.88
N ALA A 14 15.39 -3.59 -0.14
CA ALA A 14 14.82 -4.37 0.96
C ALA A 14 13.54 -5.06 0.46
N LYS A 15 13.55 -6.40 0.42
CA LYS A 15 12.35 -7.20 0.19
C LYS A 15 11.74 -7.57 1.53
N VAL A 16 10.46 -7.25 1.69
CA VAL A 16 9.66 -7.44 2.90
C VAL A 16 8.53 -8.39 2.60
N LEU A 17 8.67 -9.64 3.02
CA LEU A 17 7.64 -10.64 2.87
C LEU A 17 6.74 -10.64 4.10
N ILE A 18 5.46 -10.30 3.91
CA ILE A 18 4.43 -10.27 4.94
C ILE A 18 3.95 -11.70 5.20
N LYS A 19 4.05 -12.15 6.48
CA LYS A 19 3.70 -13.50 6.91
C LYS A 19 2.88 -13.48 8.19
N ASN A 20 1.60 -13.20 8.08
CA ASN A 20 0.65 -13.22 9.20
C ASN A 20 -0.52 -14.17 8.91
N PRO A 21 -0.33 -15.50 9.03
CA PRO A 21 -1.39 -16.46 8.73
C PRO A 21 -2.63 -16.25 9.66
N PRO A 22 -3.84 -16.68 9.24
CA PRO A 22 -4.08 -17.48 8.03
C PRO A 22 -4.20 -16.69 6.72
N VAL A 23 -4.47 -15.38 6.73
CA VAL A 23 -4.80 -14.60 5.51
C VAL A 23 -4.17 -13.21 5.50
N ASN A 24 -3.08 -13.02 6.21
CA ASN A 24 -2.38 -11.73 6.33
C ASN A 24 -3.30 -10.58 6.76
N ILE A 25 -4.08 -10.78 7.85
CA ILE A 25 -4.85 -9.71 8.48
C ILE A 25 -3.87 -8.69 9.08
N LEU A 26 -4.13 -7.39 8.90
CA LEU A 26 -3.41 -6.31 9.57
C LEU A 26 -3.83 -6.28 11.05
N THR A 27 -3.16 -7.08 11.86
CA THR A 27 -3.24 -7.02 13.33
C THR A 27 -2.37 -5.90 13.85
N ILE A 28 -2.61 -5.44 15.08
CA ILE A 28 -1.79 -4.40 15.72
C ILE A 28 -0.30 -4.78 15.76
N ASP A 29 0.01 -6.05 16.01
CA ASP A 29 1.41 -6.51 16.02
C ASP A 29 2.07 -6.38 14.64
N LEU A 30 1.35 -6.77 13.55
CA LEU A 30 1.87 -6.61 12.19
C LEU A 30 2.05 -5.14 11.83
N ILE A 31 1.09 -4.29 12.19
CA ILE A 31 1.17 -2.84 11.97
C ILE A 31 2.40 -2.27 12.68
N ASN A 32 2.63 -2.65 13.93
CA ASN A 32 3.77 -2.20 14.72
C ASN A 32 5.11 -2.71 14.14
N GLU A 33 5.17 -3.96 13.66
CA GLU A 33 6.38 -4.49 13.00
C GLU A 33 6.68 -3.74 11.69
N ILE A 34 5.65 -3.44 10.88
CA ILE A 34 5.81 -2.64 9.64
C ILE A 34 6.27 -1.23 9.99
N ASN A 35 5.64 -0.57 10.97
CA ASN A 35 6.05 0.76 11.43
C ASN A 35 7.51 0.78 11.92
N ALA A 36 7.89 -0.17 12.75
CA ALA A 36 9.26 -0.28 13.26
C ALA A 36 10.28 -0.47 12.13
N PHE A 37 9.95 -1.31 11.15
CA PHE A 37 10.81 -1.51 9.96
C PHE A 37 10.94 -0.21 9.16
N ILE A 38 9.85 0.46 8.82
CA ILE A 38 9.88 1.71 8.04
C ILE A 38 10.69 2.79 8.78
N LEU A 39 10.48 2.95 10.09
CA LEU A 39 11.20 3.92 10.89
C LEU A 39 12.70 3.61 11.00
N SER A 40 13.09 2.33 10.93
CA SER A 40 14.49 1.93 10.90
C SER A 40 15.23 2.39 9.63
N LEU A 41 14.50 2.71 8.56
CA LEU A 41 15.04 3.18 7.29
C LEU A 41 15.23 4.70 7.22
N LYS A 42 14.83 5.45 8.25
CA LYS A 42 14.83 6.92 8.23
C LYS A 42 16.18 7.53 7.83
N ASP A 43 17.27 6.94 8.33
CA ASP A 43 18.64 7.40 8.08
C ASP A 43 19.45 6.41 7.22
N ASP A 44 18.79 5.36 6.69
CA ASP A 44 19.38 4.38 5.78
C ASP A 44 19.53 5.01 4.39
N ARG A 45 20.76 5.17 3.93
CA ARG A 45 21.10 5.72 2.60
C ARG A 45 21.45 4.64 1.59
N GLU A 46 21.61 3.41 2.04
CA GLU A 46 21.96 2.27 1.19
C GLU A 46 20.73 1.66 0.54
N THR A 47 19.63 1.54 1.29
CA THR A 47 18.35 1.04 0.77
C THR A 47 17.70 2.10 -0.12
N LYS A 48 17.50 1.79 -1.40
CA LYS A 48 16.89 2.67 -2.41
C LYS A 48 15.40 2.36 -2.60
N ALA A 49 15.04 1.07 -2.53
CA ALA A 49 13.68 0.59 -2.68
C ALA A 49 13.30 -0.40 -1.57
N VAL A 50 12.01 -0.40 -1.23
CA VAL A 50 11.36 -1.37 -0.36
C VAL A 50 10.26 -2.05 -1.14
N VAL A 51 10.34 -3.37 -1.30
CA VAL A 51 9.35 -4.18 -2.01
C VAL A 51 8.57 -4.99 -0.99
N PHE A 52 7.26 -4.72 -0.89
CA PHE A 52 6.34 -5.47 -0.04
C PHE A 52 5.67 -6.58 -0.85
N GLU A 53 5.83 -7.82 -0.39
CA GLU A 53 5.25 -9.03 -0.97
C GLU A 53 4.51 -9.83 0.10
N SER A 54 3.66 -10.75 -0.32
CA SER A 54 2.95 -11.66 0.57
C SER A 54 3.54 -13.06 0.53
N PHE A 55 3.64 -13.70 1.70
CA PHE A 55 3.90 -15.13 1.81
C PHE A 55 2.66 -15.98 1.44
N HIS A 56 1.46 -15.39 1.52
CA HIS A 56 0.21 -16.09 1.28
C HIS A 56 -0.17 -16.03 -0.21
N GLU A 57 -0.43 -17.19 -0.82
CA GLU A 57 -0.71 -17.29 -2.26
C GLU A 57 -2.00 -16.60 -2.70
N ALA A 58 -3.05 -16.55 -1.84
CA ALA A 58 -4.35 -16.00 -2.19
C ALA A 58 -4.58 -14.57 -1.65
N PHE A 59 -3.80 -14.11 -0.68
CA PHE A 59 -4.00 -12.82 -0.05
C PHE A 59 -2.70 -12.04 0.04
N PHE A 60 -2.69 -10.82 -0.47
CA PHE A 60 -1.65 -9.86 -0.15
C PHE A 60 -1.83 -9.40 1.31
N ILE A 61 -2.92 -8.70 1.58
CA ILE A 61 -3.41 -8.34 2.90
C ILE A 61 -4.94 -8.39 2.82
N ALA A 62 -5.58 -9.29 3.56
CA ALA A 62 -7.02 -9.52 3.46
C ALA A 62 -7.84 -8.30 3.90
N HIS A 63 -7.53 -7.74 5.05
CA HIS A 63 -8.19 -6.56 5.64
C HIS A 63 -7.50 -6.14 6.95
N LEU A 64 -7.91 -5.01 7.53
CA LEU A 64 -7.58 -4.62 8.91
C LEU A 64 -8.38 -5.48 9.90
N ASP A 65 -7.77 -5.85 11.02
CA ASP A 65 -8.42 -6.69 12.03
C ASP A 65 -9.71 -6.04 12.58
N LEU A 66 -10.85 -6.64 12.27
CA LEU A 66 -12.16 -6.11 12.66
C LEU A 66 -12.42 -6.22 14.18
N HIS A 67 -11.76 -7.15 14.87
CA HIS A 67 -11.87 -7.25 16.34
C HIS A 67 -11.29 -6.02 17.02
N VAL A 68 -10.35 -5.37 16.36
CA VAL A 68 -9.71 -4.14 16.85
C VAL A 68 -10.60 -2.92 16.59
N ILE A 69 -11.44 -2.94 15.57
CA ILE A 69 -12.25 -1.78 15.17
C ILE A 69 -13.56 -1.72 15.98
N ASN A 70 -14.16 -2.87 16.32
CA ASN A 70 -15.51 -2.98 16.88
C ASN A 70 -15.62 -2.69 18.38
N GLY A 71 -15.12 -1.53 18.83
CA GLY A 71 -15.68 -0.91 20.06
C GLY A 71 -15.02 -1.25 21.39
N SER A 72 -13.84 -1.83 21.41
CA SER A 72 -13.01 -1.84 22.62
C SER A 72 -12.13 -0.59 22.67
N GLN A 73 -11.67 -0.19 23.87
CA GLN A 73 -10.65 0.88 24.02
C GLN A 73 -9.39 0.62 23.15
N GLY A 74 -9.16 -0.64 22.73
CA GLY A 74 -8.11 -1.02 21.78
C GLY A 74 -8.38 -0.61 20.33
N GLY A 75 -9.63 -0.46 19.92
CA GLY A 75 -10.01 -0.16 18.52
C GLY A 75 -9.55 1.23 18.07
N GLN A 76 -9.67 2.21 18.94
CA GLN A 76 -9.21 3.58 18.65
C GLN A 76 -7.68 3.64 18.55
N ALA A 77 -6.96 2.95 19.43
CA ALA A 77 -5.50 2.90 19.39
C ALA A 77 -4.99 2.23 18.10
N ALA A 78 -5.59 1.14 17.69
CA ALA A 78 -5.18 0.45 16.45
C ALA A 78 -5.52 1.23 15.17
N SER A 79 -6.63 1.97 15.16
CA SER A 79 -6.93 2.90 14.07
C SER A 79 -5.87 4.01 13.97
N ILE A 80 -5.40 4.53 15.10
CA ILE A 80 -4.31 5.51 15.15
C ILE A 80 -3.02 4.91 14.61
N GLU A 81 -2.62 3.73 15.07
CA GLU A 81 -1.39 3.06 14.60
C GLU A 81 -1.47 2.67 13.12
N PHE A 82 -2.64 2.28 12.63
CA PHE A 82 -2.86 2.03 11.21
C PHE A 82 -2.68 3.31 10.39
N ASN A 83 -3.25 4.43 10.83
CA ASN A 83 -3.05 5.72 10.16
C ASN A 83 -1.58 6.18 10.21
N HIS A 84 -0.88 5.94 11.32
CA HIS A 84 0.57 6.19 11.41
C HIS A 84 1.33 5.35 10.39
N MET A 85 0.99 4.06 10.23
CA MET A 85 1.61 3.19 9.22
C MET A 85 1.40 3.73 7.81
N ILE A 86 0.18 4.10 7.45
CA ILE A 86 -0.14 4.69 6.14
C ILE A 86 0.65 5.99 5.92
N ALA A 87 0.74 6.85 6.93
CA ALA A 87 1.53 8.07 6.87
C ALA A 87 3.03 7.80 6.72
N ASN A 88 3.57 6.83 7.47
CA ASN A 88 4.97 6.45 7.42
C ASN A 88 5.35 5.85 6.06
N ILE A 89 4.49 5.01 5.45
CA ILE A 89 4.71 4.49 4.08
C ILE A 89 4.82 5.66 3.09
N LYS A 90 3.88 6.61 3.14
CA LYS A 90 3.89 7.78 2.25
C LYS A 90 5.09 8.70 2.46
N ALA A 91 5.61 8.76 3.69
CA ALA A 91 6.73 9.61 4.06
C ALA A 91 8.11 8.95 3.89
N MET A 92 8.17 7.66 3.49
CA MET A 92 9.44 6.98 3.26
C MET A 92 10.29 7.73 2.23
N LYS A 93 11.60 7.83 2.49
CA LYS A 93 12.57 8.36 1.53
C LYS A 93 12.84 7.38 0.40
N GLN A 94 12.84 6.09 0.71
CA GLN A 94 12.98 4.99 -0.24
C GLN A 94 11.73 4.87 -1.12
N LEU A 95 11.89 4.34 -2.32
CA LEU A 95 10.77 4.00 -3.18
C LEU A 95 10.03 2.79 -2.60
N SER A 96 8.77 2.98 -2.23
CA SER A 96 7.91 1.90 -1.73
C SER A 96 7.12 1.24 -2.86
N ILE A 97 7.20 -0.08 -2.96
CA ILE A 97 6.60 -0.88 -4.04
C ILE A 97 5.76 -1.99 -3.42
N ALA A 98 4.46 -2.02 -3.74
CA ALA A 98 3.60 -3.15 -3.41
C ALA A 98 3.52 -4.11 -4.60
N VAL A 99 3.85 -5.37 -4.38
CA VAL A 99 3.72 -6.46 -5.37
C VAL A 99 2.60 -7.37 -4.92
N VAL A 100 1.47 -7.24 -5.57
CA VAL A 100 0.21 -7.88 -5.19
C VAL A 100 -0.06 -9.07 -6.09
N ASP A 101 0.01 -10.28 -5.55
CA ASP A 101 -0.34 -11.53 -6.25
C ASP A 101 -1.45 -12.27 -5.47
N GLY A 102 -2.53 -11.56 -5.20
CA GLY A 102 -3.66 -12.04 -4.42
C GLY A 102 -4.58 -10.89 -4.01
N VAL A 103 -5.46 -11.15 -3.06
CA VAL A 103 -6.49 -10.21 -2.63
C VAL A 103 -5.90 -9.13 -1.71
N ALA A 104 -6.23 -7.86 -1.98
CA ALA A 104 -5.98 -6.69 -1.14
C ALA A 104 -7.29 -5.92 -0.94
N ARG A 105 -7.93 -6.04 0.22
CA ARG A 105 -9.22 -5.40 0.52
C ARG A 105 -9.14 -4.52 1.75
N GLY A 106 -9.95 -3.48 1.77
CA GLY A 106 -10.03 -2.55 2.89
C GLY A 106 -8.66 -2.00 3.26
N GLY A 107 -8.24 -2.15 4.51
CA GLY A 107 -6.91 -1.75 4.98
C GLY A 107 -5.74 -2.30 4.14
N GLY A 108 -5.90 -3.47 3.50
CA GLY A 108 -4.92 -4.02 2.58
C GLY A 108 -4.80 -3.21 1.29
N ASN A 109 -5.93 -2.79 0.72
CA ASN A 109 -5.94 -1.92 -0.45
C ASN A 109 -5.47 -0.49 -0.10
N GLU A 110 -5.79 0.00 1.12
CA GLU A 110 -5.26 1.28 1.62
C GLU A 110 -3.73 1.25 1.76
N PHE A 111 -3.17 0.12 2.23
CA PHE A 111 -1.72 -0.12 2.25
C PHE A 111 -1.12 -0.05 0.84
N VAL A 112 -1.73 -0.75 -0.13
CA VAL A 112 -1.29 -0.74 -1.54
C VAL A 112 -1.29 0.68 -2.10
N MET A 113 -2.38 1.43 -1.89
CA MET A 113 -2.49 2.81 -2.36
C MET A 113 -1.57 3.81 -1.63
N ALA A 114 -1.05 3.46 -0.46
CA ALA A 114 -0.07 4.27 0.26
C ALA A 114 1.34 4.11 -0.30
N CYS A 115 1.65 2.99 -0.95
CA CYS A 115 2.93 2.78 -1.63
C CYS A 115 3.07 3.71 -2.85
N ASP A 116 4.32 4.04 -3.19
CA ASP A 116 4.63 4.88 -4.35
C ASP A 116 4.27 4.18 -5.66
N LEU A 117 4.61 2.89 -5.77
CA LEU A 117 4.27 2.03 -6.89
C LEU A 117 3.51 0.80 -6.39
N ALA A 118 2.59 0.30 -7.22
CA ALA A 118 1.87 -0.93 -6.97
C ALA A 118 1.68 -1.71 -8.26
N TYR A 119 2.01 -3.00 -8.24
CA TYR A 119 1.82 -3.90 -9.37
C TYR A 119 0.97 -5.09 -8.96
N GLY A 120 -0.01 -5.43 -9.81
CA GLY A 120 -0.90 -6.56 -9.61
C GLY A 120 -0.76 -7.61 -10.71
N THR A 121 -1.08 -8.86 -10.38
CA THR A 121 -1.11 -9.98 -11.32
C THR A 121 -2.56 -10.35 -11.69
N GLU A 122 -2.75 -11.37 -12.51
CA GLU A 122 -4.07 -11.96 -12.81
C GLU A 122 -4.77 -12.52 -11.58
N ASN A 123 -4.04 -12.78 -10.48
CA ASN A 123 -4.60 -13.28 -9.23
C ASN A 123 -5.07 -12.17 -8.29
N SER A 124 -4.81 -10.92 -8.64
CA SER A 124 -5.07 -9.78 -7.76
C SER A 124 -6.53 -9.34 -7.79
N ALA A 125 -7.04 -8.97 -6.62
CA ALA A 125 -8.32 -8.28 -6.48
C ALA A 125 -8.18 -7.15 -5.46
N PHE A 126 -8.74 -5.99 -5.79
CA PHE A 126 -8.68 -4.77 -5.00
C PHE A 126 -10.09 -4.26 -4.69
N ALA A 127 -10.39 -3.96 -3.42
CA ALA A 127 -11.69 -3.41 -3.04
C ALA A 127 -11.62 -2.57 -1.76
N GLN A 128 -12.69 -1.78 -1.55
CA GLN A 128 -12.95 -1.08 -0.28
C GLN A 128 -14.36 -1.46 0.22
N PRO A 129 -14.52 -2.64 0.85
CA PRO A 129 -15.82 -3.19 1.24
C PRO A 129 -16.26 -2.80 2.65
N GLU A 130 -15.69 -1.78 3.28
CA GLU A 130 -15.90 -1.42 4.68
C GLU A 130 -17.36 -1.18 5.03
N LEU A 131 -18.14 -0.66 4.08
CA LEU A 131 -19.56 -0.39 4.29
C LEU A 131 -20.37 -1.66 4.62
N PHE A 132 -19.95 -2.84 4.13
CA PHE A 132 -20.60 -4.13 4.46
C PHE A 132 -20.44 -4.55 5.92
N VAL A 133 -19.51 -3.94 6.63
CA VAL A 133 -19.32 -4.13 8.07
C VAL A 133 -19.61 -2.84 8.87
N ASN A 134 -20.34 -1.90 8.26
CA ASN A 134 -20.82 -0.65 8.84
C ASN A 134 -19.71 0.26 9.41
N ILE A 135 -18.56 0.31 8.76
CA ILE A 135 -17.47 1.21 9.12
C ILE A 135 -17.07 2.07 7.91
N PRO A 136 -16.51 3.27 8.12
CA PRO A 136 -15.83 4.01 7.06
C PRO A 136 -14.44 3.40 6.77
N THR A 137 -13.84 3.82 5.64
CA THR A 137 -12.42 3.52 5.35
C THR A 137 -11.52 4.17 6.40
N GLY A 138 -10.56 3.41 6.96
CA GLY A 138 -9.74 3.86 8.10
C GLY A 138 -8.40 4.49 7.71
N GLY A 139 -7.81 4.10 6.57
CA GLY A 139 -6.49 4.52 6.09
C GLY A 139 -6.54 5.44 4.86
N GLN A 140 -7.56 6.30 4.77
CA GLN A 140 -7.78 7.23 3.65
C GLN A 140 -8.27 6.57 2.34
N GLY A 141 -8.86 5.37 2.38
CA GLY A 141 -9.34 4.68 1.18
C GLY A 141 -10.33 5.50 0.36
N ALA A 142 -11.33 6.12 1.00
CA ALA A 142 -12.29 7.00 0.32
C ALA A 142 -11.62 8.22 -0.32
N VAL A 143 -10.66 8.85 0.36
CA VAL A 143 -9.90 10.00 -0.15
C VAL A 143 -9.05 9.58 -1.36
N GLN A 144 -8.37 8.44 -1.28
CA GLN A 144 -7.56 7.93 -2.40
C GLN A 144 -8.44 7.55 -3.60
N PHE A 145 -9.58 6.91 -3.37
CA PHE A 145 -10.52 6.62 -4.46
C PHE A 145 -11.07 7.88 -5.10
N ALA A 146 -11.45 8.89 -4.31
CA ALA A 146 -11.93 10.16 -4.86
C ALA A 146 -10.88 10.83 -5.77
N ARG A 147 -9.61 10.85 -5.34
CA ARG A 147 -8.50 11.45 -6.10
C ARG A 147 -8.16 10.67 -7.38
N ARG A 148 -8.21 9.35 -7.33
CA ARG A 148 -7.78 8.47 -8.44
C ARG A 148 -8.90 8.22 -9.45
N LEU A 149 -10.12 8.01 -8.99
CA LEU A 149 -11.28 7.60 -9.79
C LEU A 149 -12.22 8.76 -10.15
N GLY A 150 -12.13 9.88 -9.43
CA GLY A 150 -13.13 10.94 -9.45
C GLY A 150 -14.41 10.55 -8.69
N LYS A 151 -15.26 11.56 -8.38
CA LYS A 151 -16.40 11.44 -7.48
C LYS A 151 -17.37 10.27 -7.81
N GLY A 152 -17.76 10.15 -9.06
CA GLY A 152 -18.81 9.17 -9.45
C GLY A 152 -18.35 7.73 -9.28
N LYS A 153 -17.18 7.39 -9.83
CA LYS A 153 -16.62 6.03 -9.74
C LYS A 153 -16.22 5.69 -8.31
N ALA A 154 -15.70 6.67 -7.54
CA ALA A 154 -15.36 6.46 -6.13
C ALA A 154 -16.61 6.12 -5.31
N LEU A 155 -17.69 6.87 -5.45
CA LEU A 155 -18.96 6.57 -4.78
C LEU A 155 -19.50 5.20 -5.17
N GLN A 156 -19.50 4.86 -6.46
CA GLN A 156 -19.93 3.54 -6.92
C GLN A 156 -19.09 2.43 -6.27
N ALA A 157 -17.78 2.53 -6.31
CA ALA A 157 -16.87 1.53 -5.72
C ALA A 157 -17.10 1.34 -4.22
N LEU A 158 -17.17 2.44 -3.46
CA LEU A 158 -17.36 2.42 -2.00
C LEU A 158 -18.73 1.90 -1.59
N LEU A 159 -19.79 2.27 -2.32
CA LEU A 159 -21.16 1.86 -1.99
C LEU A 159 -21.46 0.41 -2.41
N THR A 160 -20.76 -0.11 -3.41
CA THR A 160 -20.95 -1.49 -3.88
C THR A 160 -19.91 -2.46 -3.31
N GLY A 161 -18.79 -1.97 -2.78
CA GLY A 161 -17.68 -2.80 -2.32
C GLY A 161 -17.12 -3.74 -3.41
N ALA A 162 -17.29 -3.35 -4.69
CA ALA A 162 -16.93 -4.19 -5.82
C ALA A 162 -15.41 -4.46 -5.87
N ASP A 163 -15.05 -5.68 -6.21
CA ASP A 163 -13.67 -6.04 -6.52
C ASP A 163 -13.27 -5.53 -7.91
N PHE A 164 -12.06 -5.01 -8.00
CA PHE A 164 -11.38 -4.68 -9.25
C PHE A 164 -10.29 -5.72 -9.54
N THR A 165 -10.27 -6.28 -10.74
CA THR A 165 -9.10 -7.03 -11.23
C THR A 165 -7.89 -6.11 -11.36
N ALA A 166 -6.68 -6.65 -11.52
CA ALA A 166 -5.49 -5.81 -11.69
C ALA A 166 -5.58 -4.92 -12.94
N GLN A 167 -6.15 -5.41 -14.05
CA GLN A 167 -6.33 -4.61 -15.26
C GLN A 167 -7.33 -3.46 -15.05
N GLN A 168 -8.42 -3.71 -14.31
CA GLN A 168 -9.37 -2.66 -13.95
C GLN A 168 -8.76 -1.65 -12.99
N ALA A 169 -7.98 -2.12 -12.02
CA ALA A 169 -7.29 -1.30 -11.04
C ALA A 169 -6.24 -0.39 -11.69
N GLU A 170 -5.48 -0.89 -12.67
CA GLU A 170 -4.57 -0.10 -13.51
C GLU A 170 -5.35 0.97 -14.30
N ALA A 171 -6.41 0.58 -15.01
CA ALA A 171 -7.22 1.51 -15.82
C ALA A 171 -7.90 2.61 -14.98
N LEU A 172 -8.04 2.41 -13.67
CA LEU A 172 -8.61 3.35 -12.71
C LEU A 172 -7.54 4.05 -11.85
N ASN A 173 -6.25 3.86 -12.13
CA ASN A 173 -5.13 4.39 -11.36
C ASN A 173 -5.14 3.96 -9.87
N ILE A 174 -5.79 2.85 -9.53
CA ILE A 174 -5.71 2.26 -8.17
C ILE A 174 -4.31 1.70 -7.94
N ILE A 175 -3.75 1.05 -8.98
CA ILE A 175 -2.36 0.55 -9.01
C ILE A 175 -1.60 1.14 -10.19
N THR A 176 -0.28 1.01 -10.17
CA THR A 176 0.63 1.52 -11.22
C THR A 176 0.55 0.68 -12.49
N GLY A 177 0.40 -0.64 -12.35
CA GLY A 177 0.35 -1.50 -13.53
C GLY A 177 -0.06 -2.94 -13.24
N PHE A 178 -0.58 -3.59 -14.28
CA PHE A 178 -0.78 -5.02 -14.35
C PHE A 178 0.44 -5.69 -14.97
N VAL A 179 0.94 -6.73 -14.32
CA VAL A 179 2.05 -7.55 -14.82
C VAL A 179 1.66 -9.02 -14.72
N PRO A 180 1.61 -9.77 -15.82
CA PRO A 180 1.34 -11.21 -15.76
C PRO A 180 2.30 -11.91 -14.77
N LYS A 181 1.80 -12.80 -13.93
CA LYS A 181 2.60 -13.48 -12.90
C LYS A 181 3.87 -14.12 -13.46
N ALA A 182 3.76 -14.74 -14.64
CA ALA A 182 4.90 -15.36 -15.31
C ALA A 182 6.01 -14.36 -15.72
N GLN A 183 5.67 -13.08 -15.89
CA GLN A 183 6.61 -12.02 -16.26
C GLN A 183 7.10 -11.20 -15.06
N LEU A 184 6.42 -11.32 -13.92
CA LEU A 184 6.66 -10.51 -12.74
C LEU A 184 8.11 -10.56 -12.25
N PRO A 185 8.79 -11.73 -12.16
CA PRO A 185 10.19 -11.77 -11.71
C PRO A 185 11.13 -10.96 -12.60
N ALA A 186 11.06 -11.14 -13.92
CA ALA A 186 11.90 -10.42 -14.87
C ALA A 186 11.59 -8.91 -14.90
N PHE A 187 10.31 -8.54 -14.79
CA PHE A 187 9.88 -7.16 -14.69
C PHE A 187 10.45 -6.47 -13.44
N LEU A 188 10.33 -7.12 -12.27
CA LEU A 188 10.85 -6.57 -11.02
C LEU A 188 12.38 -6.46 -11.04
N GLU A 189 13.08 -7.45 -11.59
CA GLU A 189 14.54 -7.40 -11.74
C GLU A 189 14.96 -6.16 -12.55
N GLN A 190 14.32 -5.91 -13.70
CA GLN A 190 14.62 -4.75 -14.53
C GLN A 190 14.29 -3.43 -13.83
N LEU A 191 13.11 -3.32 -13.20
CA LEU A 191 12.70 -2.12 -12.46
C LEU A 191 13.66 -1.81 -11.32
N LEU A 192 14.00 -2.82 -10.52
CA LEU A 192 14.85 -2.64 -9.35
C LEU A 192 16.30 -2.33 -9.73
N ALA A 193 16.81 -2.88 -10.82
CA ALA A 193 18.13 -2.54 -11.36
C ALA A 193 18.20 -1.04 -11.73
N LEU A 194 17.15 -0.50 -12.36
CA LEU A 194 17.08 0.92 -12.69
C LEU A 194 16.99 1.79 -11.43
N VAL A 195 16.13 1.41 -10.47
CA VAL A 195 15.95 2.18 -9.22
C VAL A 195 17.22 2.16 -8.36
N SER A 196 17.91 1.03 -8.28
CA SER A 196 19.14 0.88 -7.49
C SER A 196 20.32 1.70 -8.04
N ALA A 197 20.25 2.14 -9.29
CA ALA A 197 21.26 3.01 -9.88
C ALA A 197 21.19 4.46 -9.36
N TRP A 198 20.09 4.85 -8.71
CA TRP A 198 19.88 6.21 -8.19
C TRP A 198 20.24 6.33 -6.72
N GLU A 199 20.56 7.56 -6.30
CA GLU A 199 20.70 7.86 -4.89
C GLU A 199 19.34 8.11 -4.22
N VAL A 200 19.23 7.85 -2.91
CA VAL A 200 17.99 8.12 -2.15
C VAL A 200 17.52 9.58 -2.31
N ARG A 201 18.47 10.53 -2.37
CA ARG A 201 18.16 11.96 -2.57
C ARG A 201 17.44 12.24 -3.90
N ASP A 202 17.77 11.49 -4.97
CA ASP A 202 17.18 11.68 -6.29
C ASP A 202 15.73 11.18 -6.29
N ILE A 203 15.47 10.07 -5.59
CA ILE A 203 14.12 9.54 -5.36
C ILE A 203 13.29 10.55 -4.55
N VAL A 204 13.83 11.07 -3.45
CA VAL A 204 13.17 12.08 -2.59
C VAL A 204 12.82 13.33 -3.40
N MET A 205 13.74 13.83 -4.20
CA MET A 205 13.51 15.01 -5.04
C MET A 205 12.26 14.85 -5.93
N TYR A 206 12.13 13.71 -6.64
CA TYR A 206 10.95 13.49 -7.48
C TYR A 206 9.67 13.27 -6.66
N LYS A 207 9.74 12.58 -5.52
CA LYS A 207 8.58 12.43 -4.62
C LYS A 207 8.08 13.80 -4.12
N GLU A 208 8.98 14.72 -3.77
CA GLU A 208 8.64 16.07 -3.32
C GLU A 208 8.05 16.92 -4.44
N ILE A 209 8.64 16.91 -5.65
CA ILE A 209 8.12 17.63 -6.81
C ILE A 209 6.70 17.16 -7.15
N ILE A 210 6.49 15.84 -7.23
CA ILE A 210 5.18 15.27 -7.54
C ILE A 210 4.17 15.61 -6.44
N ALA A 211 4.55 15.48 -5.15
CA ALA A 211 3.66 15.81 -4.04
C ALA A 211 3.26 17.30 -4.01
N ALA A 212 4.18 18.20 -4.35
CA ALA A 212 3.89 19.62 -4.48
C ALA A 212 2.90 19.90 -5.62
N SER A 213 3.13 19.30 -6.80
CA SER A 213 2.26 19.46 -7.97
C SER A 213 0.81 19.02 -7.71
N ILE A 214 0.64 17.89 -6.99
CA ILE A 214 -0.70 17.41 -6.64
C ILE A 214 -1.41 18.33 -5.62
N LYS A 215 -0.66 19.00 -4.74
CA LYS A 215 -1.23 19.97 -3.77
C LYS A 215 -1.72 21.23 -4.46
N ASP A 216 -0.96 21.74 -5.44
CA ASP A 216 -1.32 22.95 -6.17
C ASP A 216 -2.58 22.79 -7.01
N GLU A 217 -2.79 21.63 -7.63
CA GLU A 217 -4.06 21.30 -8.29
C GLU A 217 -5.24 21.26 -7.30
N ALA A 218 -5.03 20.79 -6.07
CA ALA A 218 -6.06 20.79 -5.04
C ALA A 218 -6.39 22.19 -4.54
N VAL A 219 -5.42 23.09 -4.45
CA VAL A 219 -5.60 24.51 -4.10
C VAL A 219 -6.27 25.26 -5.24
N GLY A 220 -5.97 24.94 -6.51
CA GLY A 220 -6.65 25.50 -7.67
C GLY A 220 -8.15 25.20 -7.68
N ALA A 221 -8.54 23.98 -7.28
CA ALA A 221 -9.95 23.56 -7.20
C ALA A 221 -10.73 24.18 -6.02
N GLU A 222 -10.05 24.70 -4.99
CA GLU A 222 -10.67 25.46 -3.90
C GLU A 222 -10.88 26.95 -4.24
N LEU A 223 -10.23 27.42 -5.31
CA LEU A 223 -10.29 28.84 -5.75
C LEU A 223 -11.23 29.07 -6.96
N GLU A 224 -11.77 28.01 -7.57
CA GLU A 224 -12.82 28.05 -8.59
C GLU A 224 -14.23 28.00 -7.96
#